data_03ea093d0bbc35039074cb0cdede5e37
#
_entry.id   03ea093d0bbc35039074cb0cdede5e37
#
_cell.length_a   1.000
_cell.length_b   1.000
_cell.length_c   1.000
_cell.angle_alpha   90.00
_cell.angle_beta   90.00
_cell.angle_gamma   90.00
#
_symmetry.space_group_name_H-M   'P 1'
#
loop_
_entity.id
_entity.type
_entity.pdbx_description
1 polymer ?
#
loop_
_entity_poly.entity_id
_entity_poly.type
_entity_poly.pdbx_seq_one_letter_code
_entity_poly.pdbx_strand_id
1 'polypeptide(L)'
;IFKETEKLVSGLDWYKEIKAYRANIVAYSIAVLVHYATKQKKSIDLTKIWNTQHMYEALRYQCDITSKEIYEFLTRNDRLTLNVTEWAKKNECWERAKKLDLTISPGFENTLVVIKKESRSEVKEETVDSMTFVVNKPQYVWEAMKVWGKKYLYLNPTDESFLDLAIKVHTQGKIPLDKQFARIVKIYNSMISKGFIDRSV
;
A
#
# COMPACT_ATOMS: atom_id res chain seq x y z
N ILE A 1 7.23 8.32 11.17
CA ILE A 1 6.06 9.15 11.54
C ILE A 1 5.67 8.91 12.99
N PHE A 2 5.30 7.69 13.41
CA PHE A 2 4.80 7.41 14.76
C PHE A 2 5.70 7.96 15.87
N LYS A 3 7.01 7.61 15.87
CA LYS A 3 7.97 8.08 16.86
C LYS A 3 8.12 9.60 16.89
N GLU A 4 8.10 10.26 15.76
CA GLU A 4 8.19 11.72 15.68
C GLU A 4 6.91 12.39 16.18
N THR A 5 5.74 11.84 15.86
CA THR A 5 4.47 12.31 16.42
C THR A 5 4.41 12.07 17.93
N GLU A 6 4.94 10.94 18.40
CA GLU A 6 5.04 10.65 19.85
C GLU A 6 5.91 11.66 20.59
N LYS A 7 7.08 12.01 20.04
CA LYS A 7 7.94 13.08 20.59
C LYS A 7 7.23 14.42 20.58
N LEU A 8 6.57 14.75 19.45
CA LEU A 8 5.80 15.99 19.31
C LEU A 8 4.75 16.08 20.42
N VAL A 9 3.84 15.09 20.52
CA VAL A 9 2.77 15.07 21.51
C VAL A 9 3.32 15.18 22.93
N SER A 10 4.40 14.47 23.26
CA SER A 10 5.04 14.53 24.58
C SER A 10 5.62 15.90 24.91
N GLY A 11 5.93 16.71 23.91
CA GLY A 11 6.46 18.07 24.07
C GLY A 11 5.41 19.16 24.20
N LEU A 12 4.13 18.85 23.87
CA LEU A 12 3.06 19.84 23.90
C LEU A 12 2.66 20.22 25.33
N ASP A 13 2.45 21.51 25.57
CA ASP A 13 2.20 22.02 26.92
C ASP A 13 0.91 21.44 27.52
N TRP A 14 -0.17 21.38 26.73
CA TRP A 14 -1.41 20.76 27.18
C TRP A 14 -1.24 19.28 27.55
N TYR A 15 -0.37 18.53 26.84
CA TYR A 15 -0.13 17.13 27.11
C TYR A 15 0.73 16.93 28.38
N LYS A 16 1.69 17.83 28.65
CA LYS A 16 2.53 17.77 29.87
C LYS A 16 1.71 17.80 31.16
N GLU A 17 0.56 18.46 31.15
CA GLU A 17 -0.37 18.50 32.29
C GLU A 17 -1.12 17.18 32.46
N ILE A 18 -1.51 16.54 31.37
CA ILE A 18 -2.39 15.36 31.36
C ILE A 18 -1.61 14.06 31.46
N LYS A 19 -0.56 13.88 30.68
CA LYS A 19 0.35 12.71 30.59
C LYS A 19 -0.37 11.35 30.42
N ALA A 20 -1.55 11.35 29.79
CA ALA A 20 -2.38 10.16 29.64
C ALA A 20 -2.66 9.83 28.16
N TYR A 21 -2.90 8.57 27.87
CA TYR A 21 -3.39 8.07 26.59
C TYR A 21 -2.50 8.36 25.37
N ARG A 22 -1.21 8.65 25.56
CA ARG A 22 -0.28 9.06 24.49
C ARG A 22 -0.34 8.16 23.25
N ALA A 23 -0.24 6.85 23.44
CA ALA A 23 -0.24 5.90 22.32
C ALA A 23 -1.54 5.95 21.51
N ASN A 24 -2.68 6.08 22.20
CA ASN A 24 -4.00 6.21 21.55
C ASN A 24 -4.11 7.53 20.78
N ILE A 25 -3.69 8.64 21.40
CA ILE A 25 -3.69 9.96 20.77
C ILE A 25 -2.85 9.94 19.48
N VAL A 26 -1.61 9.47 19.57
CA VAL A 26 -0.70 9.40 18.42
C VAL A 26 -1.24 8.51 17.32
N ALA A 27 -1.71 7.31 17.65
CA ALA A 27 -2.25 6.37 16.69
C ALA A 27 -3.48 6.94 15.94
N TYR A 28 -4.43 7.50 16.69
CA TYR A 28 -5.63 8.10 16.10
C TYR A 28 -5.31 9.34 15.29
N SER A 29 -4.44 10.23 15.76
CA SER A 29 -4.04 11.42 15.02
C SER A 29 -3.48 11.07 13.64
N ILE A 30 -2.58 10.10 13.57
CA ILE A 30 -2.03 9.62 12.29
C ILE A 30 -3.13 8.97 11.45
N ALA A 31 -3.96 8.11 12.05
CA ALA A 31 -4.99 7.37 11.33
C ALA A 31 -6.05 8.28 10.70
N VAL A 32 -6.53 9.30 11.42
CA VAL A 32 -7.54 10.24 10.90
C VAL A 32 -6.96 11.14 9.81
N LEU A 33 -5.68 11.57 9.91
CA LEU A 33 -5.01 12.35 8.86
C LEU A 33 -4.80 11.52 7.59
N VAL A 34 -4.41 10.26 7.72
CA VAL A 34 -4.33 9.33 6.58
C VAL A 34 -5.70 9.10 5.97
N HIS A 35 -6.74 8.93 6.80
CA HIS A 35 -8.11 8.77 6.32
C HIS A 35 -8.60 10.02 5.58
N TYR A 36 -8.35 11.21 6.13
CA TYR A 36 -8.66 12.48 5.48
C TYR A 36 -8.02 12.59 4.09
N ALA A 37 -6.73 12.33 4.00
CA ALA A 37 -6.02 12.34 2.72
C ALA A 37 -6.61 11.32 1.73
N THR A 38 -6.85 10.09 2.18
CA THR A 38 -7.39 9.00 1.36
C THR A 38 -8.79 9.32 0.83
N LYS A 39 -9.66 9.93 1.65
CA LYS A 39 -10.99 10.39 1.24
C LYS A 39 -10.92 11.37 0.06
N GLN A 40 -9.88 12.18 -0.02
CA GLN A 40 -9.60 13.10 -1.12
C GLN A 40 -8.82 12.45 -2.28
N LYS A 41 -8.60 11.14 -2.27
CA LYS A 41 -7.75 10.43 -3.23
C LYS A 41 -6.30 10.93 -3.23
N LYS A 42 -5.83 11.38 -2.07
CA LYS A 42 -4.47 11.87 -1.82
C LYS A 42 -3.78 11.03 -0.75
N SER A 43 -2.49 11.23 -0.56
CA SER A 43 -1.69 10.61 0.50
C SER A 43 -0.73 11.63 1.14
N ILE A 44 -0.26 11.31 2.34
CA ILE A 44 0.86 12.03 2.94
C ILE A 44 2.14 11.70 2.19
N ASP A 45 2.96 12.70 1.87
CA ASP A 45 4.22 12.52 1.15
C ASP A 45 5.28 11.83 2.02
N LEU A 46 5.28 10.50 1.95
CA LEU A 46 6.27 9.68 2.67
C LEU A 46 7.67 9.80 2.09
N THR A 47 7.79 10.12 0.80
CA THR A 47 9.10 10.30 0.13
C THR A 47 9.82 11.52 0.70
N LYS A 48 9.09 12.60 0.93
CA LYS A 48 9.64 13.81 1.56
C LYS A 48 10.13 13.52 2.98
N ILE A 49 9.37 12.77 3.78
CA ILE A 49 9.77 12.37 5.13
C ILE A 49 11.01 11.47 5.07
N TRP A 50 11.05 10.51 4.16
CA TRP A 50 12.17 9.60 3.98
C TRP A 50 13.47 10.33 3.62
N ASN A 51 13.40 11.26 2.65
CA ASN A 51 14.57 11.99 2.16
C ASN A 51 15.17 12.93 3.21
N THR A 52 14.34 13.55 4.04
CA THR A 52 14.79 14.49 5.08
C THR A 52 15.03 13.82 6.43
N GLN A 53 14.59 12.57 6.62
CA GLN A 53 14.57 11.83 7.90
C GLN A 53 13.81 12.56 9.01
N HIS A 54 12.97 13.54 8.66
CA HIS A 54 12.16 14.35 9.57
C HIS A 54 10.74 14.52 9.05
N MET A 55 9.82 14.71 9.97
CA MET A 55 8.51 15.24 9.60
C MET A 55 8.65 16.70 9.15
N TYR A 56 8.15 17.00 7.95
CA TYR A 56 8.14 18.38 7.48
C TYR A 56 7.16 19.23 8.31
N GLU A 57 7.43 20.53 8.36
CA GLU A 57 6.78 21.47 9.29
C GLU A 57 5.26 21.48 9.20
N ALA A 58 4.70 21.48 7.98
CA ALA A 58 3.26 21.48 7.79
C ALA A 58 2.56 20.21 8.35
N LEU A 59 3.20 19.02 8.24
CA LEU A 59 2.67 17.81 8.85
C LEU A 59 2.82 17.86 10.37
N ARG A 60 3.94 18.38 10.87
CA ARG A 60 4.17 18.52 12.31
C ARG A 60 3.14 19.43 12.96
N TYR A 61 2.89 20.60 12.34
CA TYR A 61 1.86 21.54 12.78
C TYR A 61 0.47 20.92 12.75
N GLN A 62 0.16 20.18 11.69
CA GLN A 62 -1.12 19.47 11.59
C GLN A 62 -1.27 18.38 12.68
N CYS A 63 -0.23 17.63 12.96
CA CYS A 63 -0.25 16.63 14.04
C CYS A 63 -0.47 17.27 15.42
N ASP A 64 0.06 18.47 15.66
CA ASP A 64 -0.17 19.22 16.90
C ASP A 64 -1.67 19.52 17.08
N ILE A 65 -2.28 20.19 16.09
CA ILE A 65 -3.72 20.52 16.13
C ILE A 65 -4.54 19.24 16.30
N THR A 66 -4.33 18.26 15.43
CA THR A 66 -5.14 17.03 15.40
C THR A 66 -5.00 16.23 16.69
N SER A 67 -3.83 16.23 17.33
CA SER A 67 -3.63 15.47 18.56
C SER A 67 -4.47 16.01 19.72
N LYS A 68 -4.69 17.31 19.77
CA LYS A 68 -5.59 17.93 20.76
C LYS A 68 -7.05 17.58 20.50
N GLU A 69 -7.49 17.69 19.27
CA GLU A 69 -8.85 17.31 18.84
C GLU A 69 -9.15 15.83 19.12
N ILE A 70 -8.17 14.95 18.87
CA ILE A 70 -8.27 13.52 19.17
C ILE A 70 -8.30 13.26 20.67
N TYR A 71 -7.50 13.96 21.46
CA TYR A 71 -7.58 13.84 22.92
C TYR A 71 -8.98 14.20 23.43
N GLU A 72 -9.52 15.34 23.00
CA GLU A 72 -10.86 15.79 23.39
C GLU A 72 -11.94 14.78 22.93
N PHE A 73 -11.80 14.22 21.74
CA PHE A 73 -12.70 13.19 21.25
C PHE A 73 -12.62 11.90 22.09
N LEU A 74 -11.44 11.39 22.36
CA LEU A 74 -11.27 10.15 23.11
C LEU A 74 -11.71 10.26 24.58
N THR A 75 -11.68 11.44 25.15
CA THR A 75 -12.02 11.68 26.58
C THR A 75 -13.46 12.15 26.78
N ARG A 76 -14.27 12.29 25.74
CA ARG A 76 -15.70 12.65 25.86
C ARG A 76 -16.46 11.70 26.79
N ASN A 77 -17.47 12.24 27.46
CA ASN A 77 -18.30 11.46 28.38
C ASN A 77 -19.34 10.57 27.68
N ASP A 78 -19.59 10.76 26.39
CA ASP A 78 -20.55 9.99 25.58
C ASP A 78 -19.98 8.67 25.01
N ARG A 79 -18.77 8.29 25.42
CA ARG A 79 -18.17 7.02 25.01
C ARG A 79 -18.87 5.81 25.66
N LEU A 80 -18.87 4.68 24.95
CA LEU A 80 -19.53 3.45 25.40
C LEU A 80 -18.88 2.81 26.64
N THR A 81 -17.62 3.12 26.91
CA THR A 81 -16.88 2.58 28.05
C THR A 81 -16.18 3.70 28.80
N LEU A 82 -16.08 3.58 30.10
CA LEU A 82 -15.39 4.56 30.95
C LEU A 82 -13.87 4.56 30.71
N ASN A 83 -13.31 3.41 30.31
CA ASN A 83 -11.88 3.28 30.04
C ASN A 83 -11.57 3.75 28.61
N VAL A 84 -10.81 4.84 28.50
CA VAL A 84 -10.41 5.44 27.20
C VAL A 84 -9.62 4.46 26.33
N THR A 85 -8.72 3.68 26.92
CA THR A 85 -7.91 2.72 26.17
C THR A 85 -8.75 1.58 25.60
N GLU A 86 -9.72 1.09 26.34
CA GLU A 86 -10.66 0.07 25.86
C GLU A 86 -11.64 0.65 24.84
N TRP A 87 -12.07 1.89 25.03
CA TRP A 87 -12.86 2.61 24.04
C TRP A 87 -12.12 2.75 22.71
N ALA A 88 -10.87 3.20 22.74
CA ALA A 88 -10.04 3.37 21.56
C ALA A 88 -9.80 2.09 20.75
N LYS A 89 -9.96 0.90 21.35
CA LYS A 89 -9.87 -0.39 20.65
C LYS A 89 -11.17 -0.80 19.94
N LYS A 90 -12.30 -0.14 20.22
CA LYS A 90 -13.59 -0.49 19.62
C LYS A 90 -13.71 0.02 18.20
N ASN A 91 -14.27 -0.82 17.32
CA ASN A 91 -14.54 -0.39 15.94
C ASN A 91 -15.45 0.83 15.90
N GLU A 92 -16.40 0.95 16.82
CA GLU A 92 -17.29 2.10 16.91
C GLU A 92 -16.54 3.41 17.19
N CYS A 93 -15.48 3.38 18.01
CA CYS A 93 -14.62 4.54 18.24
C CYS A 93 -13.99 4.99 16.91
N TRP A 94 -13.48 4.07 16.12
CA TRP A 94 -12.91 4.37 14.81
C TRP A 94 -13.97 4.92 13.83
N GLU A 95 -15.15 4.30 13.77
CA GLU A 95 -16.25 4.80 12.91
C GLU A 95 -16.70 6.22 13.27
N ARG A 96 -16.67 6.58 14.56
CA ARG A 96 -16.93 7.96 15.02
C ARG A 96 -15.75 8.89 14.70
N ALA A 97 -14.50 8.43 14.92
CA ALA A 97 -13.31 9.23 14.64
C ALA A 97 -13.19 9.62 13.16
N LYS A 98 -13.55 8.74 12.23
CA LYS A 98 -13.58 9.03 10.79
C LYS A 98 -14.54 10.16 10.40
N LYS A 99 -15.51 10.48 11.24
CA LYS A 99 -16.53 11.50 11.01
C LYS A 99 -16.22 12.82 11.70
N LEU A 100 -15.08 12.90 12.40
CA LEU A 100 -14.69 14.17 13.02
C LEU A 100 -14.48 15.24 11.96
N ASP A 101 -14.98 16.42 12.27
CA ASP A 101 -14.68 17.64 11.53
C ASP A 101 -13.34 18.19 12.02
N LEU A 102 -12.27 17.73 11.37
CA LEU A 102 -10.91 18.07 11.74
C LEU A 102 -10.52 19.45 11.22
N THR A 103 -9.86 20.23 12.06
CA THR A 103 -9.23 21.48 11.63
C THR A 103 -8.01 21.17 10.76
N ILE A 104 -8.14 21.38 9.45
CA ILE A 104 -7.06 21.12 8.49
C ILE A 104 -6.38 22.42 8.08
N SER A 105 -5.07 22.47 8.31
CA SER A 105 -4.27 23.64 7.91
C SER A 105 -4.02 23.67 6.39
N PRO A 106 -4.11 24.83 5.74
CA PRO A 106 -3.80 24.97 4.32
C PRO A 106 -2.37 24.49 3.97
N GLY A 107 -1.42 24.71 4.88
CA GLY A 107 -0.04 24.22 4.72
C GLY A 107 0.05 22.72 4.60
N PHE A 108 -0.69 21.97 5.41
CA PHE A 108 -0.76 20.51 5.32
C PHE A 108 -1.48 20.05 4.04
N GLU A 109 -2.62 20.64 3.73
CA GLU A 109 -3.40 20.26 2.56
C GLU A 109 -2.60 20.42 1.26
N ASN A 110 -1.83 21.50 1.13
CA ASN A 110 -0.96 21.77 -0.03
C ASN A 110 0.23 20.80 -0.14
N THR A 111 0.58 20.07 0.91
CA THR A 111 1.64 19.06 0.89
C THR A 111 1.17 17.66 0.54
N LEU A 112 -0.14 17.45 0.48
CA LEU A 112 -0.69 16.15 0.11
C LEU A 112 -0.45 15.86 -1.37
N VAL A 113 0.00 14.66 -1.67
CA VAL A 113 0.23 14.18 -3.02
C VAL A 113 -0.96 13.39 -3.54
N VAL A 114 -1.30 13.57 -4.80
CA VAL A 114 -2.33 12.76 -5.45
C VAL A 114 -1.85 11.32 -5.50
N ILE A 115 -2.62 10.41 -4.94
CA ILE A 115 -2.38 8.97 -5.12
C ILE A 115 -2.73 8.69 -6.57
N LYS A 116 -1.71 8.48 -7.43
CA LYS A 116 -1.96 7.76 -8.68
C LYS A 116 -2.48 6.40 -8.24
N LYS A 117 -3.77 6.16 -8.44
CA LYS A 117 -4.29 4.81 -8.38
C LYS A 117 -3.54 4.02 -9.47
N GLU A 118 -2.44 3.37 -9.12
CA GLU A 118 -2.17 2.10 -9.76
C GLU A 118 -3.42 1.29 -9.46
N SER A 119 -4.15 0.97 -10.50
CA SER A 119 -5.41 0.26 -10.38
C SER A 119 -5.15 -1.10 -9.71
N ARG A 120 -5.28 -1.14 -8.39
CA ARG A 120 -5.17 -2.40 -7.64
C ARG A 120 -6.26 -3.40 -8.04
N SER A 121 -7.35 -2.91 -8.63
CA SER A 121 -8.37 -3.75 -9.26
C SER A 121 -7.88 -4.34 -10.58
N GLU A 122 -7.25 -3.54 -11.46
CA GLU A 122 -6.65 -4.03 -12.71
C GLU A 122 -5.45 -4.94 -12.44
N VAL A 123 -4.58 -4.61 -11.45
CA VAL A 123 -3.44 -5.48 -11.08
C VAL A 123 -3.92 -6.80 -10.47
N LYS A 124 -5.03 -6.84 -9.74
CA LYS A 124 -5.57 -8.11 -9.21
C LYS A 124 -6.27 -8.94 -10.29
N GLU A 125 -7.04 -8.33 -11.18
CA GLU A 125 -7.65 -9.02 -12.32
C GLU A 125 -6.57 -9.48 -13.31
N GLU A 126 -5.67 -8.61 -13.76
CA GLU A 126 -4.53 -9.00 -14.61
C GLU A 126 -3.65 -10.07 -13.95
N THR A 127 -3.52 -10.08 -12.63
CA THR A 127 -2.70 -11.08 -11.93
C THR A 127 -3.38 -12.42 -11.84
N VAL A 128 -4.68 -12.45 -11.54
CA VAL A 128 -5.48 -13.68 -11.55
C VAL A 128 -5.55 -14.23 -12.97
N ASP A 129 -5.77 -13.38 -13.96
CA ASP A 129 -5.77 -13.78 -15.37
C ASP A 129 -4.39 -14.27 -15.82
N SER A 130 -3.31 -13.60 -15.40
CA SER A 130 -1.95 -14.00 -15.73
C SER A 130 -1.57 -15.35 -15.10
N MET A 131 -1.93 -15.57 -13.84
CA MET A 131 -1.73 -16.84 -13.15
C MET A 131 -2.52 -17.95 -13.85
N THR A 132 -3.80 -17.75 -14.07
CA THR A 132 -4.70 -18.68 -14.77
C THR A 132 -4.18 -19.00 -16.16
N PHE A 133 -3.74 -17.99 -16.90
CA PHE A 133 -3.12 -18.16 -18.22
C PHE A 133 -1.89 -19.07 -18.18
N VAL A 134 -0.94 -18.80 -17.27
CA VAL A 134 0.31 -19.57 -17.19
C VAL A 134 0.06 -21.01 -16.73
N VAL A 135 -0.82 -21.20 -15.75
CA VAL A 135 -1.15 -22.52 -15.20
C VAL A 135 -1.92 -23.38 -16.21
N ASN A 136 -2.82 -22.78 -17.00
CA ASN A 136 -3.64 -23.50 -17.98
C ASN A 136 -2.90 -23.80 -19.29
N LYS A 137 -1.82 -23.09 -19.61
CA LYS A 137 -1.00 -23.39 -20.78
C LYS A 137 -0.18 -24.65 -20.55
N PRO A 138 -0.20 -25.63 -21.46
CA PRO A 138 0.58 -26.86 -21.32
C PRO A 138 2.10 -26.60 -21.24
N GLN A 139 2.80 -27.41 -20.43
CA GLN A 139 4.25 -27.31 -20.23
C GLN A 139 5.03 -27.24 -21.53
N TYR A 140 4.68 -28.08 -22.52
CA TYR A 140 5.40 -28.16 -23.78
C TYR A 140 5.38 -26.86 -24.58
N VAL A 141 4.41 -25.99 -24.36
CA VAL A 141 4.34 -24.65 -25.01
C VAL A 141 5.50 -23.79 -24.51
N TRP A 142 5.74 -23.79 -23.21
CA TRP A 142 6.84 -23.02 -22.59
C TRP A 142 8.21 -23.56 -23.03
N GLU A 143 8.35 -24.87 -23.12
CA GLU A 143 9.58 -25.54 -23.60
C GLU A 143 9.82 -25.20 -25.08
N ALA A 144 8.81 -25.34 -25.92
CA ALA A 144 8.91 -25.02 -27.34
C ALA A 144 9.22 -23.53 -27.57
N MET A 145 8.58 -22.64 -26.80
CA MET A 145 8.85 -21.21 -26.86
C MET A 145 10.30 -20.88 -26.47
N LYS A 146 10.81 -21.51 -25.42
CA LYS A 146 12.20 -21.34 -24.99
C LYS A 146 13.18 -21.76 -26.08
N VAL A 147 12.98 -22.94 -26.67
CA VAL A 147 13.83 -23.47 -27.76
C VAL A 147 13.75 -22.56 -28.99
N TRP A 148 12.55 -22.17 -29.38
CA TRP A 148 12.33 -21.30 -30.51
C TRP A 148 12.97 -19.91 -30.32
N GLY A 149 12.74 -19.31 -29.15
CA GLY A 149 13.26 -17.98 -28.82
C GLY A 149 14.78 -17.93 -28.74
N LYS A 150 15.44 -19.02 -28.28
CA LYS A 150 16.90 -19.19 -28.34
C LYS A 150 17.39 -19.28 -29.78
N LYS A 151 16.76 -20.13 -30.59
CA LYS A 151 17.16 -20.35 -31.99
C LYS A 151 17.18 -19.03 -32.79
N TYR A 152 16.22 -18.15 -32.53
CA TYR A 152 16.09 -16.87 -33.26
C TYR A 152 16.67 -15.66 -32.50
N LEU A 153 17.38 -15.90 -31.38
CA LEU A 153 18.01 -14.85 -30.54
C LEU A 153 17.02 -13.79 -30.02
N TYR A 154 15.78 -14.19 -29.78
CA TYR A 154 14.74 -13.29 -29.25
C TYR A 154 14.64 -13.27 -27.73
N LEU A 155 15.33 -14.21 -27.04
CA LEU A 155 15.36 -14.31 -25.60
C LEU A 155 16.69 -13.82 -25.03
N ASN A 156 16.62 -12.96 -24.03
CA ASN A 156 17.75 -12.65 -23.16
C ASN A 156 17.80 -13.63 -21.98
N PRO A 157 18.93 -13.71 -21.23
CA PRO A 157 19.05 -14.63 -20.10
C PRO A 157 17.98 -14.45 -19.01
N THR A 158 17.50 -13.23 -18.81
CA THR A 158 16.45 -12.94 -17.85
C THR A 158 15.11 -13.52 -18.31
N ASP A 159 14.72 -13.33 -19.57
CA ASP A 159 13.47 -13.86 -20.11
C ASP A 159 13.51 -15.41 -20.17
N GLU A 160 14.68 -16.01 -20.42
CA GLU A 160 14.84 -17.46 -20.29
C GLU A 160 14.54 -17.96 -18.88
N SER A 161 15.03 -17.27 -17.86
CA SER A 161 14.77 -17.62 -16.47
C SER A 161 13.29 -17.58 -16.12
N PHE A 162 12.53 -16.65 -16.71
CA PHE A 162 11.08 -16.59 -16.53
C PHE A 162 10.34 -17.73 -17.25
N LEU A 163 10.79 -18.15 -18.43
CA LEU A 163 10.24 -19.33 -19.08
C LEU A 163 10.57 -20.63 -18.31
N ASP A 164 11.77 -20.72 -17.72
CA ASP A 164 12.10 -21.82 -16.81
C ASP A 164 11.20 -21.84 -15.57
N LEU A 165 10.82 -20.66 -15.08
CA LEU A 165 9.90 -20.56 -13.98
C LEU A 165 8.48 -21.04 -14.38
N ALA A 166 8.01 -20.71 -15.59
CA ALA A 166 6.75 -21.24 -16.13
C ALA A 166 6.76 -22.77 -16.27
N ILE A 167 7.87 -23.36 -16.73
CA ILE A 167 8.05 -24.81 -16.79
C ILE A 167 8.01 -25.42 -15.37
N LYS A 168 8.65 -24.80 -14.38
CA LYS A 168 8.66 -25.26 -12.99
C LYS A 168 7.30 -25.21 -12.30
N VAL A 169 6.37 -24.37 -12.76
CA VAL A 169 4.97 -24.42 -12.31
C VAL A 169 4.37 -25.81 -12.54
N HIS A 170 4.63 -26.41 -13.69
CA HIS A 170 4.08 -27.71 -14.08
C HIS A 170 4.89 -28.89 -13.54
N THR A 171 6.23 -28.78 -13.52
CA THR A 171 7.10 -29.90 -13.13
C THR A 171 7.32 -30.03 -11.63
N GLN A 172 7.26 -28.93 -10.90
CA GLN A 172 7.61 -28.86 -9.48
C GLN A 172 6.51 -28.25 -8.60
N GLY A 173 5.36 -27.85 -9.18
CA GLY A 173 4.30 -27.14 -8.44
C GLY A 173 4.73 -25.80 -7.86
N LYS A 174 5.81 -25.21 -8.39
CA LYS A 174 6.33 -23.94 -7.88
C LYS A 174 5.42 -22.79 -8.29
N ILE A 175 4.88 -22.06 -7.31
CA ILE A 175 4.01 -20.91 -7.54
C ILE A 175 4.86 -19.64 -7.63
N PRO A 176 4.95 -19.00 -8.82
CA PRO A 176 5.58 -17.70 -8.99
C PRO A 176 4.87 -16.59 -8.22
N LEU A 177 5.56 -15.48 -7.97
CA LEU A 177 4.94 -14.26 -7.46
C LEU A 177 4.09 -13.59 -8.57
N ASP A 178 3.09 -12.81 -8.17
CA ASP A 178 2.18 -12.10 -9.07
C ASP A 178 2.90 -11.34 -10.21
N LYS A 179 3.95 -10.59 -9.86
CA LYS A 179 4.75 -9.85 -10.84
C LYS A 179 5.51 -10.76 -11.82
N GLN A 180 5.81 -11.99 -11.41
CA GLN A 180 6.48 -12.97 -12.26
C GLN A 180 5.50 -13.58 -13.26
N PHE A 181 4.25 -13.87 -12.85
CA PHE A 181 3.21 -14.29 -13.79
C PHE A 181 2.96 -13.24 -14.87
N ALA A 182 2.78 -11.98 -14.50
CA ALA A 182 2.62 -10.89 -15.47
C ALA A 182 3.80 -10.75 -16.44
N ARG A 183 5.04 -10.97 -15.94
CA ARG A 183 6.22 -10.96 -16.81
C ARG A 183 6.24 -12.14 -17.80
N ILE A 184 5.87 -13.33 -17.35
CA ILE A 184 5.78 -14.52 -18.21
C ILE A 184 4.77 -14.29 -19.35
N VAL A 185 3.58 -13.73 -19.05
CA VAL A 185 2.57 -13.40 -20.06
C VAL A 185 3.09 -12.35 -21.07
N LYS A 186 3.83 -11.33 -20.61
CA LYS A 186 4.45 -10.33 -21.50
C LYS A 186 5.48 -10.99 -22.44
N ILE A 187 6.29 -11.92 -21.94
CA ILE A 187 7.23 -12.66 -22.77
C ILE A 187 6.48 -13.49 -23.79
N TYR A 188 5.44 -14.22 -23.38
CA TYR A 188 4.60 -15.00 -24.29
C TYR A 188 4.03 -14.12 -25.43
N ASN A 189 3.38 -13.01 -25.11
CA ASN A 189 2.81 -12.10 -26.11
C ASN A 189 3.88 -11.54 -27.05
N SER A 190 5.07 -11.22 -26.53
CA SER A 190 6.21 -10.78 -27.34
C SER A 190 6.70 -11.88 -28.30
N MET A 191 6.73 -13.13 -27.88
CA MET A 191 7.13 -14.23 -28.75
C MET A 191 6.10 -14.50 -29.86
N ILE A 192 4.80 -14.46 -29.51
CA ILE A 192 3.72 -14.56 -30.51
C ILE A 192 3.84 -13.44 -31.54
N SER A 193 4.03 -12.19 -31.13
CA SER A 193 4.19 -11.05 -32.05
C SER A 193 5.41 -11.16 -32.97
N LYS A 194 6.42 -11.92 -32.56
CA LYS A 194 7.62 -12.22 -33.35
C LYS A 194 7.49 -13.47 -34.24
N GLY A 195 6.34 -14.13 -34.22
CA GLY A 195 6.02 -15.25 -35.10
C GLY A 195 6.13 -16.64 -34.45
N PHE A 196 6.21 -16.74 -33.11
CA PHE A 196 6.03 -18.04 -32.45
C PHE A 196 4.60 -18.50 -32.61
N ILE A 197 4.42 -19.76 -33.03
CA ILE A 197 3.09 -20.36 -33.22
C ILE A 197 2.79 -21.28 -32.03
N ASP A 198 1.80 -20.86 -31.23
CA ASP A 198 1.27 -21.71 -30.14
C ASP A 198 0.35 -22.80 -30.72
N ARG A 199 0.74 -24.07 -30.56
CA ARG A 199 -0.03 -25.21 -31.04
C ARG A 199 -0.94 -25.83 -29.98
N SER A 200 -1.21 -25.11 -28.89
CA SER A 200 -2.10 -25.57 -27.82
C SER A 200 -3.55 -25.08 -27.96
N VAL A 201 -3.82 -24.35 -29.05
CA VAL A 201 -5.17 -23.86 -29.41
C VAL A 201 -5.75 -24.75 -30.48
#